data_3b1d93ed2ba68432c209cafe174311ca
#
_entry.id   3b1d93ed2ba68432c209cafe174311ca
#
_cell.length_a   1.000
_cell.length_b   1.000
_cell.length_c   1.000
_cell.angle_alpha   90.00
_cell.angle_beta   90.00
_cell.angle_gamma   90.00
#
_symmetry.space_group_name_H-M   'P 1'
#
loop_
_entity.id
_entity.type
_entity.pdbx_description
1 polymer ?
#
loop_
_entity_poly.entity_id
_entity_poly.type
_entity_poly.pdbx_seq_one_letter_code
_entity_poly.pdbx_strand_id
1 'polypeptide(L)'
;MIEGAERDHRLRPDSIIVERTSGNTGIGIAVVGRLKGYPVRIVMPENMSEERKKLIRSLGADLVLTPAAAGIGGAVERVRQMQAEDVRVFVPQQFENPDNPRVHYEETAHELWRQMNGDVAAFVAGV
;
A
#
# COMPACT_ATOMS: atom_id res chain seq x y z
N MET A 1 1.33 -5.31 6.81
CA MET A 1 -0.10 -5.10 6.42
C MET A 1 -0.69 -6.31 5.68
N ILE A 2 -0.14 -6.76 4.55
CA ILE A 2 -0.69 -7.93 3.82
C ILE A 2 -0.57 -9.20 4.66
N GLU A 3 0.60 -9.53 5.16
CA GLU A 3 0.82 -10.70 6.02
C GLU A 3 0.01 -10.67 7.33
N GLY A 4 -0.14 -9.49 7.93
CA GLY A 4 -1.03 -9.33 9.08
C GLY A 4 -2.48 -9.64 8.74
N ALA A 5 -2.96 -9.18 7.58
CA ALA A 5 -4.31 -9.47 7.13
C ALA A 5 -4.54 -10.95 6.79
N GLU A 6 -3.54 -11.66 6.26
CA GLU A 6 -3.59 -13.11 6.06
C GLU A 6 -3.66 -13.85 7.41
N ARG A 7 -2.77 -13.52 8.34
CA ARG A 7 -2.74 -14.12 9.68
C ARG A 7 -4.05 -13.92 10.43
N ASP A 8 -4.64 -12.75 10.30
CA ASP A 8 -5.89 -12.38 10.97
C ASP A 8 -7.14 -12.79 10.18
N HIS A 9 -7.00 -13.56 9.09
CA HIS A 9 -8.06 -14.03 8.20
C HIS A 9 -8.93 -12.91 7.57
N ARG A 10 -8.41 -11.68 7.48
CA ARG A 10 -9.05 -10.55 6.82
C ARG A 10 -8.83 -10.58 5.30
N LEU A 11 -7.76 -11.21 4.86
CA LEU A 11 -7.42 -11.41 3.44
C LEU A 11 -7.67 -12.89 3.10
N ARG A 12 -8.58 -13.13 2.16
CA ARG A 12 -8.99 -14.46 1.71
C ARG A 12 -8.32 -14.80 0.38
N PRO A 13 -8.26 -16.08 -0.03
CA PRO A 13 -7.64 -16.50 -1.29
C PRO A 13 -8.25 -15.83 -2.54
N ASP A 14 -9.53 -15.46 -2.49
CA ASP A 14 -10.26 -14.77 -3.57
C ASP A 14 -10.23 -13.24 -3.45
N SER A 15 -9.54 -12.69 -2.46
CA SER A 15 -9.49 -11.25 -2.23
C SER A 15 -8.77 -10.50 -3.34
N ILE A 16 -9.20 -9.27 -3.56
CA ILE A 16 -8.58 -8.29 -4.46
C ILE A 16 -8.00 -7.18 -3.58
N ILE A 17 -6.70 -6.99 -3.60
CA ILE A 17 -6.06 -5.93 -2.83
C ILE A 17 -6.21 -4.62 -3.58
N VAL A 18 -6.82 -3.63 -2.94
CA VAL A 18 -7.02 -2.29 -3.51
C VAL A 18 -6.44 -1.25 -2.57
N GLU A 19 -5.58 -0.35 -3.05
CA GLU A 19 -5.07 0.75 -2.22
C GLU A 19 -5.03 2.06 -3.01
N ARG A 20 -5.38 3.15 -2.32
CA ARG A 20 -5.25 4.51 -2.84
C ARG A 20 -3.86 5.04 -2.50
N THR A 21 -3.02 5.17 -3.49
CA THR A 21 -1.67 5.69 -3.27
C THR A 21 -1.01 6.08 -4.59
N SER A 22 -0.23 7.12 -4.56
CA SER A 22 0.62 7.53 -5.67
C SER A 22 2.12 7.34 -5.36
N GLY A 23 2.45 6.76 -4.20
CA GLY A 23 3.80 6.64 -3.70
C GLY A 23 4.34 5.21 -3.62
N ASN A 24 5.41 5.06 -2.86
CA ASN A 24 6.13 3.79 -2.68
C ASN A 24 5.27 2.67 -2.07
N THR A 25 4.27 3.02 -1.26
CA THR A 25 3.31 2.05 -0.71
C THR A 25 2.59 1.27 -1.82
N GLY A 26 2.19 1.96 -2.90
CA GLY A 26 1.57 1.28 -4.05
C GLY A 26 2.50 0.30 -4.74
N ILE A 27 3.77 0.66 -4.88
CA ILE A 27 4.80 -0.22 -5.44
C ILE A 27 5.00 -1.44 -4.53
N GLY A 28 5.17 -1.24 -3.23
CA GLY A 28 5.34 -2.31 -2.26
C GLY A 28 4.14 -3.27 -2.22
N ILE A 29 2.91 -2.74 -2.23
CA ILE A 29 1.68 -3.54 -2.29
C ILE A 29 1.58 -4.31 -3.60
N ALA A 30 1.94 -3.70 -4.74
CA ALA A 30 1.96 -4.38 -6.03
C ALA A 30 2.93 -5.57 -6.02
N VAL A 31 4.17 -5.37 -5.54
CA VAL A 31 5.18 -6.44 -5.43
C VAL A 31 4.68 -7.57 -4.53
N VAL A 32 4.37 -7.26 -3.27
CA VAL A 32 4.04 -8.28 -2.28
C VAL A 32 2.71 -8.98 -2.62
N GLY A 33 1.68 -8.23 -3.00
CA GLY A 33 0.39 -8.79 -3.36
C GLY A 33 0.49 -9.74 -4.56
N ARG A 34 1.21 -9.33 -5.60
CA ARG A 34 1.40 -10.17 -6.80
C ARG A 34 2.25 -11.41 -6.53
N LEU A 35 3.31 -11.30 -5.75
CA LEU A 35 4.11 -12.46 -5.33
C LEU A 35 3.30 -13.49 -4.54
N LYS A 36 2.35 -13.02 -3.74
CA LYS A 36 1.42 -13.86 -2.96
C LYS A 36 0.22 -14.37 -3.77
N GLY A 37 0.12 -14.00 -5.06
CA GLY A 37 -0.93 -14.48 -5.98
C GLY A 37 -2.24 -13.68 -5.94
N TYR A 38 -2.30 -12.56 -5.23
CA TYR A 38 -3.50 -11.72 -5.18
C TYR A 38 -3.59 -10.79 -6.41
N PRO A 39 -4.79 -10.59 -6.97
CA PRO A 39 -5.06 -9.44 -7.83
C PRO A 39 -4.82 -8.14 -7.04
N VAL A 40 -4.09 -7.21 -7.63
CA VAL A 40 -3.80 -5.90 -7.01
C VAL A 40 -4.28 -4.78 -7.90
N ARG A 41 -4.99 -3.80 -7.34
CA ARG A 41 -5.42 -2.58 -8.01
C ARG A 41 -4.94 -1.36 -7.25
N ILE A 42 -4.22 -0.48 -7.91
CA ILE A 42 -3.77 0.79 -7.32
C ILE A 42 -4.62 1.92 -7.89
N VAL A 43 -5.23 2.69 -7.01
CA VAL A 43 -6.08 3.83 -7.36
C VAL A 43 -5.32 5.13 -7.14
N MET A 44 -5.23 5.96 -8.17
CA MET A 44 -4.54 7.26 -8.09
C MET A 44 -5.11 8.28 -9.09
N PRO A 45 -4.91 9.59 -8.84
CA PRO A 45 -5.24 10.62 -9.83
C PRO A 45 -4.45 10.45 -11.14
N GLU A 46 -5.08 10.77 -12.27
CA GLU A 46 -4.49 10.61 -13.61
C GLU A 46 -3.27 11.49 -13.88
N ASN A 47 -3.11 12.59 -13.14
CA ASN A 47 -1.97 13.50 -13.26
C ASN A 47 -0.70 13.05 -12.51
N MET A 48 -0.70 11.85 -11.94
CA MET A 48 0.52 11.26 -11.36
C MET A 48 1.52 10.89 -12.45
N SER A 49 2.81 10.80 -12.08
CA SER A 49 3.90 10.59 -13.04
C SER A 49 3.72 9.31 -13.88
N GLU A 50 4.01 9.40 -15.17
CA GLU A 50 3.95 8.25 -16.09
C GLU A 50 4.93 7.14 -15.71
N GLU A 51 6.07 7.49 -15.14
CA GLU A 51 7.05 6.54 -14.62
C GLU A 51 6.44 5.62 -13.57
N ARG A 52 5.75 6.17 -12.57
CA ARG A 52 5.07 5.38 -11.53
C ARG A 52 3.96 4.51 -12.07
N LYS A 53 3.17 5.03 -13.01
CA LYS A 53 2.12 4.27 -13.68
C LYS A 53 2.68 3.08 -14.44
N LYS A 54 3.78 3.29 -15.19
CA LYS A 54 4.47 2.22 -15.91
C LYS A 54 5.04 1.18 -14.96
N LEU A 55 5.68 1.62 -13.88
CA LEU A 55 6.25 0.72 -12.87
C LEU A 55 5.17 -0.16 -12.21
N ILE A 56 4.06 0.41 -11.77
CA ILE A 56 2.96 -0.35 -11.16
C ILE A 56 2.39 -1.38 -12.14
N ARG A 57 2.19 -1.00 -13.41
CA ARG A 57 1.74 -1.95 -14.44
C ARG A 57 2.75 -3.05 -14.73
N SER A 58 4.04 -2.73 -14.77
CA SER A 58 5.10 -3.73 -15.01
C SER A 58 5.21 -4.76 -13.89
N LEU A 59 4.78 -4.41 -12.68
CA LEU A 59 4.66 -5.31 -11.53
C LEU A 59 3.39 -6.19 -11.59
N GLY A 60 2.58 -6.05 -12.63
CA GLY A 60 1.37 -6.85 -12.84
C GLY A 60 0.16 -6.38 -12.01
N ALA A 61 0.19 -5.17 -11.46
CA ALA A 61 -0.97 -4.58 -10.81
C ALA A 61 -1.82 -3.76 -11.79
N ASP A 62 -3.13 -3.81 -11.62
CA ASP A 62 -4.05 -2.96 -12.35
C ASP A 62 -3.99 -1.52 -11.81
N LEU A 63 -4.12 -0.56 -12.71
CA LEU A 63 -4.13 0.86 -12.37
C LEU A 63 -5.50 1.47 -12.66
N VAL A 64 -6.15 1.97 -11.62
CA VAL A 64 -7.42 2.70 -11.70
C VAL A 64 -7.13 4.18 -11.56
N LEU A 65 -7.35 4.94 -12.63
CA LEU A 65 -7.13 6.38 -12.67
C LEU A 65 -8.41 7.13 -12.32
N THR A 66 -8.30 8.16 -11.49
CA THR A 66 -9.38 9.08 -11.17
C THR A 66 -9.10 10.46 -11.76
N PRO A 67 -10.13 11.28 -12.04
CA PRO A 67 -9.94 12.61 -12.59
C PRO A 67 -9.00 13.46 -11.74
N ALA A 68 -8.05 14.16 -12.37
CA ALA A 68 -7.09 15.01 -11.69
C ALA A 68 -7.78 16.09 -10.83
N ALA A 69 -8.89 16.64 -11.31
CA ALA A 69 -9.66 17.66 -10.59
C ALA A 69 -10.23 17.17 -9.25
N ALA A 70 -10.47 15.87 -9.11
CA ALA A 70 -10.95 15.27 -7.85
C ALA A 70 -9.83 15.01 -6.82
N GLY A 71 -8.58 15.16 -7.23
CA GLY A 71 -7.41 14.98 -6.37
C GLY A 71 -7.39 13.62 -5.64
N ILE A 72 -6.77 13.62 -4.47
CA ILE A 72 -6.69 12.42 -3.61
C ILE A 72 -8.09 12.01 -3.10
N GLY A 73 -8.99 12.98 -2.87
CA GLY A 73 -10.37 12.72 -2.45
C GLY A 73 -11.13 11.83 -3.44
N GLY A 74 -10.93 12.04 -4.75
CA GLY A 74 -11.50 11.20 -5.78
C GLY A 74 -11.01 9.74 -5.74
N ALA A 75 -9.73 9.52 -5.42
CA ALA A 75 -9.19 8.18 -5.24
C ALA A 75 -9.76 7.50 -4.00
N VAL A 76 -9.93 8.24 -2.90
CA VAL A 76 -10.59 7.73 -1.67
C VAL A 76 -12.00 7.27 -1.96
N GLU A 77 -12.78 8.12 -2.63
CA GLU A 77 -14.17 7.81 -2.95
C GLU A 77 -14.29 6.60 -3.90
N ARG A 78 -13.39 6.52 -4.89
CA ARG A 78 -13.38 5.37 -5.81
C ARG A 78 -13.09 4.06 -5.08
N VAL A 79 -12.16 4.05 -4.13
CA VAL A 79 -11.88 2.86 -3.31
C VAL A 79 -13.10 2.46 -2.48
N ARG A 80 -13.82 3.43 -1.87
CA ARG A 80 -15.06 3.15 -1.14
C ARG A 80 -16.13 2.51 -2.02
N GLN A 81 -16.30 3.03 -3.25
CA GLN A 81 -17.24 2.44 -4.22
C GLN A 81 -16.85 1.01 -4.55
N MET A 82 -15.57 0.74 -4.83
CA MET A 82 -15.09 -0.60 -5.12
C MET A 82 -15.34 -1.57 -3.96
N GLN A 83 -15.18 -1.13 -2.70
CA GLN A 83 -15.50 -1.93 -1.52
C GLN A 83 -17.00 -2.22 -1.39
N ALA A 84 -17.85 -1.28 -1.76
CA ALA A 84 -19.31 -1.47 -1.74
C ALA A 84 -19.80 -2.38 -2.88
N GLU A 85 -19.12 -2.34 -4.03
CA GLU A 85 -19.47 -3.11 -5.24
C GLU A 85 -19.02 -4.59 -5.15
N ASP A 86 -17.91 -4.88 -4.45
CA ASP A 86 -17.31 -6.23 -4.43
C ASP A 86 -16.75 -6.58 -3.03
N VAL A 87 -17.38 -7.54 -2.38
CA VAL A 87 -17.00 -8.03 -1.04
C VAL A 87 -15.61 -8.66 -0.98
N ARG A 88 -14.99 -8.97 -2.12
CA ARG A 88 -13.60 -9.47 -2.19
C ARG A 88 -12.56 -8.37 -2.04
N VAL A 89 -12.98 -7.10 -2.17
CA VAL A 89 -12.06 -5.96 -2.07
C VAL A 89 -11.56 -5.82 -0.63
N PHE A 90 -10.26 -5.98 -0.48
CA PHE A 90 -9.52 -5.73 0.75
C PHE A 90 -8.67 -4.46 0.58
N VAL A 91 -8.80 -3.51 1.51
CA VAL A 91 -8.02 -2.27 1.52
C VAL A 91 -7.05 -2.30 2.70
N PRO A 92 -5.73 -2.27 2.48
CA PRO A 92 -4.72 -2.26 3.54
C PRO A 92 -4.78 -1.06 4.49
N GLN A 93 -5.27 0.10 4.02
CA GLN A 93 -5.46 1.32 4.82
C GLN A 93 -4.17 1.79 5.52
N GLN A 94 -3.13 2.11 4.75
CA GLN A 94 -1.79 2.41 5.27
C GLN A 94 -1.74 3.44 6.42
N PHE A 95 -2.67 4.38 6.47
CA PHE A 95 -2.71 5.45 7.49
C PHE A 95 -3.39 5.04 8.79
N GLU A 96 -4.16 3.96 8.79
CA GLU A 96 -4.96 3.50 9.92
C GLU A 96 -4.52 2.10 10.41
N ASN A 97 -3.79 1.37 9.57
CA ASN A 97 -3.41 -0.02 9.85
C ASN A 97 -2.27 -0.09 10.87
N PRO A 98 -2.49 -0.71 12.04
CA PRO A 98 -1.48 -0.81 13.09
C PRO A 98 -0.24 -1.63 12.68
N ASP A 99 -0.34 -2.49 11.67
CA ASP A 99 0.81 -3.23 11.16
C ASP A 99 1.87 -2.32 10.53
N ASN A 100 1.46 -1.13 10.06
CA ASN A 100 2.38 -0.19 9.44
C ASN A 100 3.40 0.37 10.47
N PRO A 101 3.00 1.01 11.57
CA PRO A 101 3.96 1.41 12.60
C PRO A 101 4.62 0.22 13.30
N ARG A 102 3.93 -0.90 13.45
CA ARG A 102 4.46 -2.09 14.12
C ARG A 102 5.70 -2.65 13.42
N VAL A 103 5.73 -2.78 12.10
CA VAL A 103 6.90 -3.29 11.38
C VAL A 103 8.12 -2.38 11.57
N HIS A 104 7.93 -1.08 11.65
CA HIS A 104 9.02 -0.14 11.92
C HIS A 104 9.55 -0.26 13.36
N TYR A 105 8.66 -0.52 14.31
CA TYR A 105 9.06 -0.76 15.70
C TYR A 105 9.80 -2.10 15.86
N GLU A 106 9.26 -3.18 15.28
CA GLU A 106 9.77 -4.55 15.47
C GLU A 106 11.01 -4.85 14.60
N GLU A 107 11.14 -4.23 13.42
CA GLU A 107 12.18 -4.56 12.45
C GLU A 107 13.08 -3.36 12.14
N THR A 108 12.56 -2.27 11.57
CA THR A 108 13.37 -1.15 11.10
C THR A 108 14.19 -0.50 12.22
N ALA A 109 13.58 -0.29 13.37
CA ALA A 109 14.27 0.28 14.54
C ALA A 109 15.41 -0.61 15.02
N HIS A 110 15.19 -1.93 15.08
CA HIS A 110 16.23 -2.89 15.47
C HIS A 110 17.35 -3.00 14.44
N GLU A 111 17.01 -2.91 13.15
CA GLU A 111 18.00 -2.90 12.08
C GLU A 111 18.90 -1.66 12.18
N LEU A 112 18.31 -0.47 12.30
CA LEU A 112 19.04 0.78 12.47
C LEU A 112 19.94 0.74 13.72
N TRP A 113 19.40 0.28 14.85
CA TRP A 113 20.14 0.15 16.10
C TRP A 113 21.38 -0.73 15.98
N ARG A 114 21.24 -1.88 15.32
CA ARG A 114 22.36 -2.80 15.05
C ARG A 114 23.39 -2.20 14.11
N GLN A 115 22.95 -1.57 13.01
CA GLN A 115 23.85 -0.98 12.01
C GLN A 115 24.66 0.18 12.60
N MET A 116 24.08 0.90 13.56
CA MET A 116 24.73 2.00 14.27
C MET A 116 25.48 1.56 15.53
N ASN A 117 25.58 0.26 15.84
CA ASN A 117 26.17 -0.28 17.06
C ASN A 117 25.60 0.34 18.35
N GLY A 118 24.33 0.74 18.34
CA GLY A 118 23.68 1.42 19.46
C GLY A 118 24.08 2.89 19.65
N ASP A 119 24.94 3.43 18.81
CA ASP A 119 25.39 4.83 18.89
C ASP A 119 24.53 5.72 17.96
N VAL A 120 23.35 6.11 18.44
CA VAL A 120 22.40 6.96 17.73
C VAL A 120 22.17 8.24 18.51
N ALA A 121 22.79 9.33 18.09
CA ALA A 121 22.63 10.64 18.73
C ALA A 121 21.32 11.34 18.31
N ALA A 122 20.83 11.08 17.09
CA ALA A 122 19.58 11.66 16.59
C ALA A 122 18.98 10.79 15.48
N PHE A 123 17.65 10.80 15.38
CA PHE A 123 16.89 10.22 14.27
C PHE A 123 16.06 11.32 13.59
N VAL A 124 16.25 11.48 12.27
CA VAL A 124 15.53 12.50 11.47
C VAL A 124 14.76 11.80 10.37
N ALA A 125 13.48 12.06 10.29
CA ALA A 125 12.59 11.51 9.27
C ALA A 125 11.54 12.52 8.81
N GLY A 126 10.99 12.32 7.62
CA GLY A 126 9.80 13.03 7.16
C GLY A 126 8.54 12.47 7.83
N VAL A 127 7.65 13.36 8.25
CA VAL A 127 6.36 13.01 8.86
C VAL A 127 5.22 13.55 7.99
#